data_29d2ce0d6d0ca54cae53be5507f25db4
#
_entry.id   29d2ce0d6d0ca54cae53be5507f25db4
#
_cell.length_a   1.000
_cell.length_b   1.000
_cell.length_c   1.000
_cell.angle_alpha   90.00
_cell.angle_beta   90.00
_cell.angle_gamma   90.00
#
_symmetry.space_group_name_H-M   'P 1'
#
loop_
_entity.id
_entity.type
_entity.pdbx_description
1 polymer ?
#
loop_
_entity_poly.entity_id
_entity_poly.type
_entity_poly.pdbx_seq_one_letter_code
_entity_poly.pdbx_strand_id
1 'polypeptide(L)' 'MPHLMIEFTANVLLDQPNLLAECNAALLATGQVGEPDIKSRCIVLESYRQGTVARRDGFVHATLSILSGRARDAA' A
#
# COMPACT_ATOMS: atom_id res chain seq x y z
N MET A 1 -12.46 -7.07 -5.13
CA MET A 1 -11.15 -7.61 -4.77
C MET A 1 -10.18 -6.49 -4.48
N PRO A 2 -9.88 -6.24 -3.22
CA PRO A 2 -8.98 -5.14 -2.90
C PRO A 2 -7.51 -5.47 -3.23
N HIS A 3 -6.86 -4.50 -3.85
CA HIS A 3 -5.43 -4.57 -4.12
C HIS A 3 -4.79 -3.37 -3.45
N LEU A 4 -3.87 -3.64 -2.55
CA LEU A 4 -3.11 -2.60 -1.88
C LEU A 4 -1.68 -2.64 -2.38
N MET A 5 -1.22 -1.53 -2.93
CA MET A 5 0.14 -1.41 -3.40
C MET A 5 0.84 -0.33 -2.58
N ILE A 6 1.96 -0.69 -1.98
CA ILE A 6 2.74 0.26 -1.18
C ILE A 6 4.07 0.46 -1.87
N GLU A 7 4.29 1.67 -2.37
CA GLU A 7 5.55 2.04 -3.00
C GLU A 7 6.36 2.84 -2.01
N PHE A 8 7.64 2.54 -1.90
CA PHE A 8 8.49 3.31 -1.00
C PHE A 8 9.90 3.38 -1.58
N THR A 9 10.57 4.49 -1.27
CA THR A 9 11.91 4.72 -1.78
C THR A 9 12.90 3.79 -1.11
N ALA A 10 13.96 3.44 -1.83
CA ALA A 10 14.90 2.42 -1.36
C ALA A 10 15.60 2.79 -0.06
N ASN A 11 15.65 4.07 0.27
CA ASN A 11 16.30 4.53 1.49
C ASN A 11 15.38 4.49 2.72
N VAL A 12 14.14 4.07 2.56
CA VAL A 12 13.21 3.91 3.67
C VAL A 12 13.27 2.46 4.13
N LEU A 13 13.50 2.24 5.41
CA LEU A 13 13.59 0.89 5.96
C LEU A 13 12.23 0.47 6.49
N LEU A 14 11.65 -0.55 5.89
CA LEU A 14 10.35 -1.06 6.29
C LEU A 14 10.42 -2.56 6.51
N ASP A 15 9.73 -3.02 7.55
CA ASP A 15 9.53 -4.43 7.77
C ASP A 15 8.36 -4.85 6.87
N GLN A 16 8.68 -5.22 5.64
CA GLN A 16 7.65 -5.46 4.63
C GLN A 16 6.66 -6.56 4.99
N PRO A 17 7.11 -7.73 5.45
CA PRO A 17 6.14 -8.77 5.79
C PRO A 17 5.19 -8.34 6.91
N ASN A 18 5.70 -7.66 7.91
CA ASN A 18 4.86 -7.21 9.01
C ASN A 18 3.90 -6.11 8.57
N LEU A 19 4.37 -5.19 7.74
CA LEU A 19 3.54 -4.11 7.22
C LEU A 19 2.37 -4.67 6.42
N LEU A 20 2.66 -5.61 5.53
CA LEU A 20 1.61 -6.21 4.71
C LEU A 20 0.62 -7.00 5.56
N ALA A 21 1.11 -7.71 6.57
CA ALA A 21 0.23 -8.46 7.45
C ALA A 21 -0.71 -7.53 8.21
N GLU A 22 -0.20 -6.42 8.71
CA GLU A 22 -1.03 -5.48 9.46
C GLU A 22 -2.03 -4.77 8.57
N CYS A 23 -1.62 -4.42 7.36
CA CYS A 23 -2.54 -3.78 6.42
C CYS A 23 -3.66 -4.73 6.02
N ASN A 24 -3.33 -5.99 5.76
CA ASN A 24 -4.35 -6.96 5.41
C ASN A 24 -5.31 -7.20 6.57
N ALA A 25 -4.79 -7.25 7.79
CA ALA A 25 -5.63 -7.40 8.96
C ALA A 25 -6.59 -6.23 9.13
N ALA A 26 -6.11 -5.02 8.86
CA ALA A 26 -6.96 -3.83 8.95
C ALA A 26 -8.07 -3.87 7.91
N LEU A 27 -7.75 -4.31 6.69
CA LEU A 27 -8.77 -4.43 5.64
C LEU A 27 -9.79 -5.50 6.00
N LEU A 28 -9.34 -6.61 6.53
CA LEU A 28 -10.24 -7.67 6.94
C LEU A 28 -11.18 -7.20 8.04
N ALA A 29 -10.66 -6.39 8.95
CA ALA A 29 -11.45 -5.91 10.09
C ALA A 29 -12.61 -5.01 9.65
N THR A 30 -12.58 -4.47 8.45
CA THR A 30 -13.69 -3.64 7.95
C THR A 30 -14.95 -4.47 7.71
N GLY A 31 -14.80 -5.79 7.54
CA GLY A 31 -15.94 -6.64 7.21
C GLY A 31 -16.43 -6.51 5.79
N GLN A 32 -15.74 -5.73 4.98
CA GLN A 32 -16.17 -5.48 3.60
C GLN A 32 -15.58 -6.47 2.61
N VAL A 33 -14.57 -7.20 3.00
CA VAL A 33 -13.85 -8.07 2.08
C VAL A 33 -13.61 -9.43 2.73
N GLY A 34 -13.47 -10.46 1.90
CA GLY A 34 -13.11 -11.79 2.36
C GLY A 34 -11.61 -11.93 2.47
N GLU A 35 -11.18 -12.71 3.43
CA GLU A 35 -9.75 -12.85 3.72
C GLU A 35 -8.92 -13.24 2.48
N PRO A 36 -9.31 -14.27 1.70
CA PRO A 36 -8.47 -14.67 0.58
C PRO A 36 -8.50 -13.70 -0.59
N ASP A 37 -9.36 -12.71 -0.56
CA ASP A 37 -9.45 -11.74 -1.64
C ASP A 37 -8.51 -10.56 -1.47
N ILE A 38 -7.94 -10.41 -0.29
CA ILE A 38 -7.07 -9.27 0.00
C ILE A 38 -5.70 -9.51 -0.62
N LYS A 39 -5.30 -8.64 -1.54
CA LYS A 39 -4.00 -8.71 -2.21
C LYS A 39 -3.21 -7.46 -1.84
N SER A 40 -2.00 -7.65 -1.36
CA SER A 40 -1.15 -6.51 -1.01
C SER A 40 0.28 -6.80 -1.42
N ARG A 41 1.01 -5.73 -1.72
CA ARG A 41 2.39 -5.87 -2.16
C ARG A 41 3.16 -4.59 -1.93
N CYS A 42 4.47 -4.74 -1.82
CA CYS A 42 5.38 -3.61 -1.69
C CYS A 42 6.22 -3.51 -2.95
N ILE A 43 6.51 -2.30 -3.37
CA ILE A 43 7.37 -2.02 -4.50
C ILE A 43 8.43 -1.05 -4.04
N VAL A 44 9.69 -1.43 -4.20
CA VAL A 44 10.81 -0.58 -3.82
C VAL A 44 11.17 0.28 -5.01
N LEU A 45 11.21 1.59 -4.79
CA LEU A 45 11.57 2.54 -5.84
C LEU A 45 13.06 2.81 -5.78
N GLU A 46 13.77 2.37 -6.80
CA GLU A 46 15.22 2.58 -6.89
C GLU A 46 15.54 3.93 -7.49
N SER A 47 14.69 4.40 -8.39
CA SER A 47 14.90 5.64 -9.10
C SER A 47 13.75 6.58 -8.75
N TYR A 48 14.04 7.64 -8.05
CA TYR A 48 13.01 8.57 -7.59
C TYR A 48 13.64 9.95 -7.38
N ARG A 49 12.76 10.93 -7.30
CA ARG A 49 13.21 12.31 -7.01
C ARG A 49 12.10 12.99 -6.23
N GLN A 50 12.49 13.70 -5.22
CA GLN A 50 11.57 14.44 -4.38
C GLN A 50 11.88 15.92 -4.53
N GLY A 51 10.95 16.65 -5.12
CA GLY A 51 11.21 18.04 -5.48
C GLY A 51 12.26 18.11 -6.58
N THR A 52 13.13 19.08 -6.49
CA THR A 52 14.18 19.26 -7.48
C THR A 52 15.54 18.77 -7.00
N VAL A 53 15.60 18.36 -5.75
CA VAL A 53 16.83 17.86 -5.14
C VAL A 53 16.81 16.35 -5.11
N ALA A 54 17.80 15.72 -5.74
CA ALA A 54 17.86 14.27 -5.80
C ALA A 54 18.14 13.69 -4.43
N ARG A 55 17.40 12.63 -4.08
CA ARG A 55 17.69 11.81 -2.92
C ARG A 55 17.71 12.57 -1.59
N ARG A 56 16.90 13.58 -1.52
CA ARG A 56 16.84 14.35 -0.28
C ARG A 56 16.29 13.51 0.86
N ASP A 57 15.08 13.01 0.69
CA ASP A 57 14.39 12.23 1.71
C ASP A 57 13.74 11.04 1.04
N GLY A 58 13.06 10.24 1.82
CA GLY A 58 12.31 9.15 1.27
C GLY A 58 10.82 9.43 1.37
N PHE A 59 10.03 8.60 0.73
CA PHE A 59 8.58 8.70 0.86
C PHE A 59 7.96 7.33 0.67
N VAL A 60 6.72 7.25 1.12
CA VAL A 60 5.89 6.05 0.98
C VAL A 60 4.57 6.49 0.37
N HIS A 61 4.11 5.75 -0.62
CA HIS A 61 2.85 6.03 -1.27
C HIS A 61 2.04 4.75 -1.37
N ALA A 62 0.86 4.75 -0.79
CA ALA A 62 0.00 3.58 -0.79
C ALA A 62 -1.21 3.83 -1.67
N THR A 63 -1.55 2.84 -2.48
CA THR A 63 -2.70 2.90 -3.36
C THR A 63 -3.60 1.71 -3.08
N LEU A 64 -4.86 1.97 -2.81
CA LEU A 64 -5.85 0.92 -2.59
C LEU A 64 -6.84 0.94 -3.74
N SER A 65 -6.94 -0.19 -4.43
CA SER A 65 -7.88 -0.37 -5.53
C SER A 65 -8.91 -1.41 -5.14
N ILE A 66 -10.19 -1.06 -5.26
CA ILE A 66 -11.28 -1.98 -4.97
C ILE A 66 -12.31 -1.89 -6.08
N LEU A 67 -13.23 -2.85 -6.09
CA LEU A 67 -14.29 -2.84 -7.09
C LEU A 67 -15.11 -1.56 -6.95
N SER A 68 -15.51 -1.00 -8.09
CA SER A 68 -16.14 0.31 -8.10
C SER A 68 -17.40 0.39 -7.24
N GLY A 69 -18.23 -0.64 -7.28
CA GLY A 69 -19.43 -0.64 -6.48
C GLY A 69 -19.14 -0.60 -5.00
N ARG A 70 -18.08 -1.26 -4.59
CA ARG A 70 -17.70 -1.32 -3.20
C ARG A 70 -16.98 -0.06 -2.76
N ALA A 71 -16.22 0.52 -3.66
CA ALA A 71 -15.49 1.74 -3.36
C ALA A 71 -16.42 2.86 -2.95
N ARG A 72 -17.56 2.95 -3.64
CA ARG A 72 -18.51 3.99 -3.33
C ARG A 72 -19.10 3.82 -1.94
N ASP A 73 -19.30 2.59 -1.55
CA ASP A 73 -19.86 2.32 -0.24
C ASP A 73 -18.89 2.67 0.86
N ALA A 74 -17.61 2.57 0.59
CA ALA A 74 -16.59 2.89 1.58
C ALA A 74 -16.44 4.38 1.76
N ALA A 75 -16.83 5.14 0.77
CA ALA A 75 -16.76 6.57 0.89
C ALA A 75 -17.87 7.09 1.77
#